data_09df11efe408dbf09573b0a1bc958a70
#
_entry.id   09df11efe408dbf09573b0a1bc958a70
#
_cell.length_a   1.000
_cell.length_b   1.000
_cell.length_c   1.000
_cell.angle_alpha   90.00
_cell.angle_beta   90.00
_cell.angle_gamma   90.00
#
_symmetry.space_group_name_H-M   'P 1'
#
loop_
_entity.id
_entity.type
_entity.pdbx_description
1 polymer ?
#
loop_
_entity_poly.entity_id
_entity_poly.type
_entity_poly.pdbx_seq_one_letter_code
_entity_poly.pdbx_strand_id
1 'polypeptide(L)'
;PDVEEAWRKVGEDYMPDGIREFNAYPTVSLGWIMFVGMAMAQLWDTDWQRADADAHIYNTLRDVRGFDHTDDYILDEVLGLDAEAHGAVSRLVNECANRVLALLRHEGLTPGSAEAFRAYIACLHQLYLAGMAVQLRRMGYHMTKIG
;
A
#
# COMPACT_ATOMS: atom_id res chain seq x y z
N PRO A 1 9.54 9.60 13.11
CA PRO A 1 8.30 8.84 12.95
C PRO A 1 8.55 7.35 13.09
N ASP A 2 7.62 6.67 13.75
CA ASP A 2 7.71 5.23 13.97
C ASP A 2 7.04 4.49 12.80
N VAL A 3 7.85 3.88 11.95
CA VAL A 3 7.39 3.17 10.75
C VAL A 3 6.55 1.95 11.13
N GLU A 4 6.94 1.24 12.18
CA GLU A 4 6.19 0.06 12.64
C GLU A 4 4.81 0.43 13.18
N GLU A 5 4.72 1.51 13.94
CA GLU A 5 3.44 1.99 14.46
C GLU A 5 2.53 2.44 13.32
N ALA A 6 3.07 3.14 12.33
CA ALA A 6 2.32 3.58 11.16
C ALA A 6 1.77 2.37 10.39
N TRP A 7 2.59 1.34 10.19
CA TRP A 7 2.13 0.11 9.53
C TRP A 7 1.01 -0.56 10.33
N ARG A 8 1.14 -0.65 11.65
CA ARG A 8 0.12 -1.28 12.47
C ARG A 8 -1.23 -0.59 12.32
N LYS A 9 -1.25 0.74 12.35
CA LYS A 9 -2.48 1.52 12.16
C LYS A 9 -3.10 1.26 10.78
N VAL A 10 -2.29 1.37 9.75
CA VAL A 10 -2.76 1.18 8.38
C VAL A 10 -3.22 -0.26 8.17
N GLY A 11 -2.44 -1.24 8.60
CA GLY A 11 -2.74 -2.64 8.37
C GLY A 11 -4.03 -3.08 9.02
N GLU A 12 -4.27 -2.68 10.25
CA GLU A 12 -5.52 -3.03 10.96
C GLU A 12 -6.75 -2.51 10.21
N ASP A 13 -6.71 -1.25 9.77
CA ASP A 13 -7.86 -0.63 9.11
C ASP A 13 -8.02 -1.12 7.66
N TYR A 14 -6.92 -1.49 7.01
CA TYR A 14 -6.96 -2.01 5.65
C TYR A 14 -7.54 -3.42 5.57
N MET A 15 -7.39 -4.23 6.60
CA MET A 15 -7.73 -5.66 6.55
C MET A 15 -9.14 -5.96 6.08
N PRO A 16 -10.21 -5.29 6.55
CA PRO A 16 -11.55 -5.59 6.06
C PRO A 16 -11.68 -5.39 4.54
N ASP A 17 -11.13 -4.29 4.02
CA ASP A 17 -11.16 -4.00 2.57
C ASP A 17 -10.27 -4.99 1.81
N GLY A 18 -9.06 -5.21 2.33
CA GLY A 18 -8.07 -6.07 1.67
C GLY A 18 -8.55 -7.52 1.53
N ILE A 19 -9.12 -8.08 2.59
CA ILE A 19 -9.62 -9.46 2.57
C ILE A 19 -10.80 -9.58 1.60
N ARG A 20 -11.74 -8.64 1.66
CA ARG A 20 -12.88 -8.63 0.74
C ARG A 20 -12.42 -8.61 -0.70
N GLU A 21 -11.49 -7.69 -1.03
CA GLU A 21 -11.00 -7.57 -2.41
C GLU A 21 -10.14 -8.74 -2.82
N PHE A 22 -9.36 -9.32 -1.92
CA PHE A 22 -8.52 -10.46 -2.28
C PHE A 22 -9.34 -11.63 -2.80
N ASN A 23 -10.54 -11.83 -2.27
CA ASN A 23 -11.41 -12.90 -2.73
C ASN A 23 -11.99 -12.65 -4.12
N ALA A 24 -12.19 -11.40 -4.51
CA ALA A 24 -12.78 -11.04 -5.80
C ALA A 24 -11.73 -10.55 -6.80
N TYR A 25 -10.86 -9.65 -6.38
CA TYR A 25 -9.83 -9.02 -7.21
C TYR A 25 -8.51 -8.98 -6.46
N PRO A 26 -7.77 -10.09 -6.40
CA PRO A 26 -6.57 -10.19 -5.56
C PRO A 26 -5.48 -9.17 -5.91
N THR A 27 -5.33 -8.81 -7.19
CA THR A 27 -4.33 -7.79 -7.56
C THR A 27 -4.71 -6.40 -7.08
N VAL A 28 -6.00 -6.11 -6.92
CA VAL A 28 -6.45 -4.84 -6.32
C VAL A 28 -6.09 -4.81 -4.84
N SER A 29 -6.38 -5.89 -4.11
CA SER A 29 -6.01 -6.01 -2.71
C SER A 29 -4.51 -5.77 -2.50
N LEU A 30 -3.69 -6.44 -3.28
CA LEU A 30 -2.23 -6.35 -3.17
C LEU A 30 -1.69 -5.01 -3.69
N GLY A 31 -2.31 -4.44 -4.71
CA GLY A 31 -1.87 -3.18 -5.29
C GLY A 31 -2.23 -1.95 -4.46
N TRP A 32 -3.43 -1.91 -3.91
CA TRP A 32 -3.90 -0.73 -3.15
C TRP A 32 -3.06 -0.47 -1.90
N ILE A 33 -2.60 -1.52 -1.22
CA ILE A 33 -1.72 -1.33 -0.06
C ILE A 33 -0.39 -0.69 -0.46
N MET A 34 0.08 -0.93 -1.67
CA MET A 34 1.28 -0.31 -2.19
C MET A 34 1.06 1.19 -2.42
N PHE A 35 -0.10 1.57 -2.98
CA PHE A 35 -0.46 2.98 -3.10
C PHE A 35 -0.56 3.67 -1.74
N VAL A 36 -1.11 2.99 -0.74
CA VAL A 36 -1.19 3.53 0.62
C VAL A 36 0.22 3.76 1.18
N GLY A 37 1.15 2.84 0.96
CA GLY A 37 2.54 3.03 1.34
C GLY A 37 3.16 4.28 0.71
N MET A 38 2.88 4.52 -0.55
CA MET A 38 3.33 5.72 -1.25
C MET A 38 2.75 6.99 -0.62
N ALA A 39 1.45 6.97 -0.30
CA ALA A 39 0.79 8.10 0.35
C ALA A 39 1.43 8.40 1.71
N MET A 40 1.73 7.36 2.50
CA MET A 40 2.35 7.53 3.80
C MET A 40 3.75 8.14 3.68
N ALA A 41 4.53 7.73 2.68
CA ALA A 41 5.84 8.32 2.43
C ALA A 41 5.72 9.80 2.07
N GLN A 42 4.74 10.16 1.25
CA GLN A 42 4.49 11.55 0.88
C GLN A 42 4.11 12.39 2.10
N LEU A 43 3.21 11.87 2.94
CA LEU A 43 2.78 12.58 4.15
C LEU A 43 3.91 12.69 5.16
N TRP A 44 4.78 11.70 5.24
CA TRP A 44 5.97 11.77 6.09
C TRP A 44 6.81 13.00 5.73
N ASP A 45 6.98 13.26 4.46
CA ASP A 45 7.79 14.39 4.00
C ASP A 45 7.07 15.74 4.16
N THR A 46 5.75 15.75 3.91
CA THR A 46 5.01 17.02 3.80
C THR A 46 4.18 17.38 5.02
N ASP A 47 3.61 16.40 5.72
CA ASP A 47 2.68 16.67 6.81
C ASP A 47 2.57 15.48 7.78
N TRP A 48 3.70 15.07 8.34
CA TRP A 48 3.74 13.92 9.23
C TRP A 48 2.90 14.10 10.48
N GLN A 49 2.88 15.31 11.05
CA GLN A 49 2.13 15.56 12.27
C GLN A 49 0.65 15.25 12.10
N ARG A 50 0.09 15.64 10.97
CA ARG A 50 -1.31 15.35 10.66
C ARG A 50 -1.54 13.85 10.49
N ALA A 51 -0.67 13.18 9.78
CA ALA A 51 -0.79 11.73 9.58
C ALA A 51 -0.62 10.97 10.88
N ASP A 52 0.32 11.39 11.72
CA ASP A 52 0.59 10.74 13.00
C ASP A 52 -0.58 10.95 13.99
N ALA A 53 -1.22 12.11 13.94
CA ALA A 53 -2.36 12.41 14.80
C ALA A 53 -3.63 11.65 14.41
N ASP A 54 -3.73 11.17 13.17
CA ASP A 54 -4.91 10.44 12.69
C ASP A 54 -4.75 8.94 12.97
N ALA A 55 -5.47 8.45 13.97
CA ALA A 55 -5.44 7.03 14.33
C ALA A 55 -5.98 6.13 13.23
N HIS A 56 -6.73 6.68 12.27
CA HIS A 56 -7.37 5.95 11.19
C HIS A 56 -7.01 6.55 9.82
N ILE A 57 -5.73 6.81 9.61
CA ILE A 57 -5.25 7.50 8.40
C ILE A 57 -5.65 6.76 7.12
N TYR A 58 -5.62 5.42 7.12
CA TYR A 58 -6.08 4.68 5.96
C TYR A 58 -7.55 4.98 5.64
N ASN A 59 -8.42 4.95 6.64
CA ASN A 59 -9.84 5.23 6.44
C ASN A 59 -10.05 6.64 5.90
N THR A 60 -9.28 7.60 6.40
CA THR A 60 -9.34 8.99 5.92
C THR A 60 -9.00 9.07 4.44
N LEU A 61 -7.93 8.39 4.01
CA LEU A 61 -7.52 8.37 2.60
C LEU A 61 -8.58 7.67 1.72
N ARG A 62 -9.05 6.51 2.17
CA ARG A 62 -10.03 5.71 1.43
C ARG A 62 -11.35 6.46 1.24
N ASP A 63 -11.81 7.15 2.27
CA ASP A 63 -13.16 7.72 2.30
C ASP A 63 -13.33 8.94 1.40
N VAL A 64 -12.23 9.54 0.94
CA VAL A 64 -12.35 10.73 0.05
C VAL A 64 -13.10 10.38 -1.23
N ARG A 65 -12.80 9.25 -1.86
CA ARG A 65 -13.45 8.81 -3.11
C ARG A 65 -14.00 7.39 -3.05
N GLY A 66 -13.88 6.72 -1.90
CA GLY A 66 -14.24 5.32 -1.76
C GLY A 66 -13.11 4.37 -2.15
N PHE A 67 -13.26 3.10 -1.78
CA PHE A 67 -12.20 2.11 -1.96
C PHE A 67 -11.76 1.98 -3.42
N ASP A 68 -12.72 1.90 -4.34
CA ASP A 68 -12.42 1.63 -5.76
C ASP A 68 -11.62 2.75 -6.42
N HIS A 69 -11.66 3.96 -5.88
CA HIS A 69 -10.98 5.13 -6.42
C HIS A 69 -9.86 5.64 -5.52
N THR A 70 -9.42 4.83 -4.55
CA THR A 70 -8.34 5.19 -3.63
C THR A 70 -7.02 5.36 -4.40
N ASP A 71 -6.77 4.51 -5.40
CA ASP A 71 -5.60 4.62 -6.26
C ASP A 71 -5.53 5.97 -6.96
N ASP A 72 -6.61 6.36 -7.62
CA ASP A 72 -6.66 7.62 -8.35
C ASP A 72 -6.51 8.82 -7.40
N TYR A 73 -7.17 8.78 -6.26
CA TYR A 73 -7.04 9.84 -5.26
C TYR A 73 -5.58 9.99 -4.80
N ILE A 74 -4.93 8.88 -4.47
CA ILE A 74 -3.54 8.92 -4.02
C ILE A 74 -2.61 9.44 -5.12
N LEU A 75 -2.72 8.87 -6.32
CA LEU A 75 -1.82 9.24 -7.42
C LEU A 75 -2.02 10.69 -7.88
N ASP A 76 -3.27 11.10 -8.02
CA ASP A 76 -3.59 12.41 -8.59
C ASP A 76 -3.50 13.53 -7.56
N GLU A 77 -4.00 13.32 -6.35
CA GLU A 77 -4.11 14.39 -5.36
C GLU A 77 -3.05 14.33 -4.26
N VAL A 78 -2.82 13.16 -3.65
CA VAL A 78 -1.81 13.06 -2.58
C VAL A 78 -0.40 13.21 -3.16
N LEU A 79 -0.09 12.48 -4.23
CA LEU A 79 1.22 12.53 -4.88
C LEU A 79 1.32 13.62 -5.94
N GLY A 80 0.20 14.08 -6.47
CA GLY A 80 0.18 15.14 -7.48
C GLY A 80 0.82 14.77 -8.80
N LEU A 81 0.67 13.52 -9.24
CA LEU A 81 1.31 13.02 -10.45
C LEU A 81 0.59 13.50 -11.70
N ASP A 82 1.36 13.78 -12.77
CA ASP A 82 0.79 14.01 -14.08
C ASP A 82 0.34 12.67 -14.71
N ALA A 83 -0.29 12.75 -15.88
CA ALA A 83 -0.85 11.56 -16.53
C ALA A 83 0.21 10.51 -16.87
N GLU A 84 1.41 10.94 -17.29
CA GLU A 84 2.49 10.02 -17.62
C GLU A 84 3.00 9.29 -16.39
N ALA A 85 3.27 10.02 -15.31
CA ALA A 85 3.75 9.45 -14.06
C ALA A 85 2.67 8.57 -13.42
N HIS A 86 1.40 8.99 -13.46
CA HIS A 86 0.27 8.18 -12.99
C HIS A 86 0.26 6.81 -13.70
N GLY A 87 0.37 6.81 -15.02
CA GLY A 87 0.38 5.58 -15.81
C GLY A 87 1.58 4.70 -15.49
N ALA A 88 2.76 5.29 -15.35
CA ALA A 88 3.98 4.55 -15.03
C ALA A 88 3.90 3.88 -13.64
N VAL A 89 3.43 4.62 -12.65
CA VAL A 89 3.28 4.09 -11.28
C VAL A 89 2.21 3.00 -11.23
N SER A 90 1.08 3.21 -11.92
CA SER A 90 0.01 2.20 -11.99
C SER A 90 0.52 0.89 -12.58
N ARG A 91 1.31 0.96 -13.64
CA ARG A 91 1.91 -0.24 -14.25
C ARG A 91 2.87 -0.94 -13.31
N LEU A 92 3.72 -0.17 -12.62
CA LEU A 92 4.66 -0.74 -11.66
C LEU A 92 3.93 -1.47 -10.54
N VAL A 93 2.91 -0.85 -9.96
CA VAL A 93 2.12 -1.46 -8.89
C VAL A 93 1.42 -2.73 -9.39
N ASN A 94 0.84 -2.69 -10.58
CA ASN A 94 0.18 -3.86 -11.13
C ASN A 94 1.16 -5.02 -11.35
N GLU A 95 2.37 -4.73 -11.84
CA GLU A 95 3.41 -5.75 -12.01
C GLU A 95 3.81 -6.36 -10.66
N CYS A 96 4.01 -5.53 -9.65
CA CYS A 96 4.35 -6.00 -8.31
C CYS A 96 3.24 -6.88 -7.73
N ALA A 97 1.98 -6.44 -7.85
CA ALA A 97 0.84 -7.18 -7.35
C ALA A 97 0.70 -8.54 -8.03
N ASN A 98 0.86 -8.60 -9.34
CA ASN A 98 0.80 -9.86 -10.09
C ASN A 98 1.92 -10.81 -9.68
N ARG A 99 3.12 -10.29 -9.47
CA ARG A 99 4.27 -11.10 -9.08
C ARG A 99 4.08 -11.69 -7.69
N VAL A 100 3.62 -10.90 -6.74
CA VAL A 100 3.35 -11.37 -5.37
C VAL A 100 2.21 -12.39 -5.37
N LEU A 101 1.16 -12.15 -6.16
CA LEU A 101 0.05 -13.10 -6.28
C LEU A 101 0.53 -14.45 -6.80
N ALA A 102 1.40 -14.43 -7.82
CA ALA A 102 1.96 -15.66 -8.37
C ALA A 102 2.78 -16.43 -7.30
N LEU A 103 3.55 -15.71 -6.49
CA LEU A 103 4.31 -16.32 -5.39
C LEU A 103 3.38 -16.93 -4.35
N LEU A 104 2.31 -16.23 -3.95
CA LEU A 104 1.33 -16.77 -3.00
C LEU A 104 0.68 -18.05 -3.52
N ARG A 105 0.30 -18.07 -4.79
CA ARG A 105 -0.30 -19.25 -5.42
C ARG A 105 0.67 -20.42 -5.50
N HIS A 106 1.95 -20.12 -5.72
CA HIS A 106 2.98 -21.15 -5.82
C HIS A 106 3.24 -21.83 -4.48
N GLU A 107 3.01 -21.15 -3.36
CA GLU A 107 3.19 -21.72 -2.03
C GLU A 107 2.24 -22.88 -1.74
N GLY A 108 1.15 -23.01 -2.47
CA GLY A 108 0.22 -24.12 -2.28
C GLY A 108 -0.51 -24.08 -0.94
N LEU A 109 -0.69 -22.92 -0.36
CA LEU A 109 -1.36 -22.77 0.93
C LEU A 109 -2.86 -23.06 0.81
N THR A 110 -3.42 -23.70 1.82
CA THR A 110 -4.85 -24.00 1.85
C THR A 110 -5.63 -22.70 2.07
N PRO A 111 -6.55 -22.32 1.14
CA PRO A 111 -7.36 -21.12 1.32
C PRO A 111 -8.13 -21.14 2.65
N GLY A 112 -8.12 -20.00 3.33
CA GLY A 112 -8.80 -19.84 4.62
C GLY A 112 -8.02 -20.37 5.82
N SER A 113 -6.85 -20.95 5.61
CA SER A 113 -6.02 -21.45 6.73
C SER A 113 -5.30 -20.29 7.43
N ALA A 114 -4.88 -20.54 8.67
CA ALA A 114 -4.07 -19.56 9.42
C ALA A 114 -2.75 -19.26 8.70
N GLU A 115 -2.15 -20.27 8.07
CA GLU A 115 -0.90 -20.09 7.31
C GLU A 115 -1.12 -19.19 6.10
N ALA A 116 -2.21 -19.38 5.35
CA ALA A 116 -2.54 -18.55 4.21
C ALA A 116 -2.78 -17.10 4.65
N PHE A 117 -3.47 -16.92 5.78
CA PHE A 117 -3.73 -15.59 6.31
C PHE A 117 -2.44 -14.87 6.71
N ARG A 118 -1.55 -15.57 7.41
CA ARG A 118 -0.25 -15.00 7.79
C ARG A 118 0.59 -14.63 6.57
N ALA A 119 0.60 -15.49 5.54
CA ALA A 119 1.33 -15.22 4.30
C ALA A 119 0.76 -13.99 3.60
N TYR A 120 -0.56 -13.85 3.56
CA TYR A 120 -1.21 -12.69 2.98
C TYR A 120 -0.81 -11.41 3.72
N ILE A 121 -0.88 -11.40 5.06
CA ILE A 121 -0.49 -10.23 5.86
C ILE A 121 0.97 -9.86 5.62
N ALA A 122 1.86 -10.86 5.57
CA ALA A 122 3.28 -10.61 5.30
C ALA A 122 3.48 -9.97 3.93
N CYS A 123 2.73 -10.41 2.92
CA CYS A 123 2.77 -9.79 1.59
C CYS A 123 2.27 -8.35 1.61
N LEU A 124 1.19 -8.08 2.33
CA LEU A 124 0.69 -6.69 2.46
C LEU A 124 1.75 -5.80 3.09
N HIS A 125 2.40 -6.26 4.15
CA HIS A 125 3.46 -5.50 4.82
C HIS A 125 4.61 -5.19 3.86
N GLN A 126 5.07 -6.19 3.12
CA GLN A 126 6.16 -6.01 2.16
C GLN A 126 5.78 -5.06 1.02
N LEU A 127 4.56 -5.16 0.51
CA LEU A 127 4.08 -4.27 -0.54
C LEU A 127 3.91 -2.84 -0.05
N TYR A 128 3.43 -2.67 1.19
CA TYR A 128 3.36 -1.36 1.82
C TYR A 128 4.75 -0.72 1.90
N LEU A 129 5.74 -1.45 2.39
CA LEU A 129 7.12 -0.97 2.49
C LEU A 129 7.72 -0.69 1.10
N ALA A 130 7.41 -1.53 0.12
CA ALA A 130 7.86 -1.30 -1.26
C ALA A 130 7.26 -0.02 -1.82
N GLY A 131 5.98 0.24 -1.55
CA GLY A 131 5.33 1.50 -1.94
C GLY A 131 6.00 2.70 -1.31
N MET A 132 6.28 2.64 -0.01
CA MET A 132 7.02 3.71 0.66
C MET A 132 8.39 3.94 0.01
N ALA A 133 9.11 2.86 -0.26
CA ALA A 133 10.45 2.96 -0.87
C ALA A 133 10.40 3.60 -2.26
N VAL A 134 9.43 3.21 -3.08
CA VAL A 134 9.26 3.80 -4.41
C VAL A 134 9.03 5.30 -4.32
N GLN A 135 8.14 5.73 -3.44
CA GLN A 135 7.83 7.15 -3.31
C GLN A 135 8.99 7.94 -2.71
N LEU A 136 9.68 7.39 -1.72
CA LEU A 136 10.85 8.04 -1.15
C LEU A 136 11.95 8.24 -2.21
N ARG A 137 12.17 7.24 -3.06
CA ARG A 137 13.14 7.37 -4.17
C ARG A 137 12.71 8.46 -5.15
N ARG A 138 11.42 8.50 -5.48
CA ARG A 138 10.89 9.56 -6.36
C ARG A 138 11.12 10.95 -5.80
N MET A 139 11.09 11.08 -4.46
CA MET A 139 11.37 12.35 -3.76
C MET A 139 12.86 12.60 -3.53
N GLY A 140 13.74 11.69 -3.97
CA GLY A 140 15.19 11.85 -3.86
C GLY A 140 15.82 11.24 -2.62
N TYR A 141 15.09 10.49 -1.81
CA TYR A 141 15.66 9.80 -0.64
C TYR A 141 16.31 8.47 -1.04
N HIS A 142 17.32 8.05 -0.29
CA HIS A 142 18.03 6.80 -0.53
C HIS A 142 17.87 5.85 0.65
N MET A 143 16.99 4.87 0.52
CA MET A 143 16.69 3.91 1.58
C MET A 143 17.89 3.06 1.99
N THR A 144 18.78 2.77 1.06
CA THR A 144 19.94 1.93 1.32
C THR A 144 20.96 2.55 2.28
N LYS A 145 20.83 3.82 2.55
CA LYS A 145 21.75 4.54 3.44
C LYS A 145 21.40 4.39 4.92
N ILE A 146 20.34 3.70 5.22
CA ILE A 146 19.83 3.59 6.57
C ILE A 146 20.45 2.38 7.29
N GLY A 147 21.31 1.69 6.64
CA GLY A 147 21.99 0.56 7.26
C GLY A 147 22.91 0.93 8.40
#